data_6be40ea709c02a7fccfcb5efdfceae3b
#
_entry.id   6be40ea709c02a7fccfcb5efdfceae3b
#
_cell.length_a   1.000
_cell.length_b   1.000
_cell.length_c   1.000
_cell.angle_alpha   90.00
_cell.angle_beta   90.00
_cell.angle_gamma   90.00
#
_symmetry.space_group_name_H-M   'P 1'
#
loop_
_entity.id
_entity.type
_entity.pdbx_description
1 polymer ?
#
loop_
_entity_poly.entity_id
_entity_poly.type
_entity_poly.pdbx_seq_one_letter_code
_entity_poly.pdbx_strand_id
1 'polypeptide(L)' 'MNMDERIKRINELYHKSQSEGLTDEEKLEQSILRQEYVDSIKRNMKAQLDSI' A
#
# COMPACT_ATOMS: atom_id res chain seq x y z
N MET A 1 1.41 -5.42 -11.15
CA MET A 1 2.44 -5.16 -10.11
C MET A 1 2.36 -6.25 -9.05
N ASN A 2 3.46 -6.91 -8.73
CA ASN A 2 3.44 -7.94 -7.69
C ASN A 2 3.56 -7.30 -6.29
N MET A 3 3.43 -8.13 -5.25
CA MET A 3 3.43 -7.62 -3.88
C MET A 3 4.76 -6.95 -3.51
N ASP A 4 5.88 -7.53 -3.93
CA ASP A 4 7.20 -6.98 -3.61
C ASP A 4 7.41 -5.62 -4.26
N GLU A 5 7.01 -5.46 -5.51
CA GLU A 5 7.10 -4.18 -6.21
C GLU A 5 6.18 -3.13 -5.58
N ARG A 6 5.01 -3.55 -5.14
CA ARG A 6 4.06 -2.66 -4.50
C ARG A 6 4.61 -2.14 -3.18
N ILE A 7 5.16 -3.02 -2.36
CA ILE A 7 5.76 -2.64 -1.08
C ILE A 7 6.94 -1.71 -1.30
N LYS A 8 7.77 -2.01 -2.29
CA LYS A 8 8.92 -1.18 -2.63
C LYS A 8 8.47 0.23 -3.01
N ARG A 9 7.44 0.34 -3.84
CA ARG A 9 6.91 1.64 -4.26
C ARG A 9 6.32 2.42 -3.08
N ILE A 10 5.60 1.74 -2.20
CA ILE A 10 5.04 2.36 -1.01
C ILE A 10 6.16 2.95 -0.14
N ASN A 11 7.23 2.20 0.06
CA ASN A 11 8.38 2.65 0.84
C ASN A 11 9.08 3.84 0.18
N GLU A 12 9.24 3.83 -1.13
CA GLU A 12 9.82 4.95 -1.86
C GLU A 12 9.02 6.22 -1.66
N LEU A 13 7.70 6.13 -1.80
CA LEU A 13 6.82 7.27 -1.61
C LEU A 13 6.85 7.77 -0.17
N TYR A 14 6.89 6.85 0.79
CA TYR A 14 6.96 7.21 2.18
C TYR A 14 8.24 8.00 2.50
N HIS A 15 9.39 7.51 2.05
CA HIS A 15 10.66 8.19 2.25
C HIS A 15 10.67 9.57 1.58
N LYS A 16 10.14 9.64 0.38
CA LYS A 16 10.06 10.91 -0.34
C LYS A 16 9.17 11.90 0.40
N SER A 17 8.07 11.44 0.98
CA SER A 17 7.16 12.32 1.72
C SER A 17 7.83 12.96 2.92
N GLN A 18 8.82 12.28 3.50
CA GLN A 18 9.53 12.80 4.66
C GLN A 18 10.66 13.75 4.30
N SER A 19 11.18 13.69 3.07
CA SER A 19 12.29 14.54 2.65
C SER A 19 11.83 15.72 1.80
N GLU A 20 11.27 15.46 0.63
CA GLU A 20 10.90 16.49 -0.34
C GLU A 20 9.40 16.79 -0.37
N GLY A 21 8.61 15.88 0.16
CA GLY A 21 7.16 15.93 0.03
C GLY A 21 6.71 15.27 -1.26
N LEU A 22 5.42 15.00 -1.36
CA LEU A 22 4.83 14.34 -2.50
C LEU A 22 4.03 15.32 -3.36
N THR A 23 4.06 15.11 -4.68
CA THR A 23 3.14 15.80 -5.58
C THR A 23 1.72 15.26 -5.36
N ASP A 24 0.73 15.98 -5.91
CA ASP A 24 -0.65 15.52 -5.79
C ASP A 24 -0.85 14.15 -6.42
N GLU A 25 -0.21 13.90 -7.56
CA GLU A 25 -0.27 12.60 -8.22
C GLU A 25 0.35 11.51 -7.37
N GLU A 26 1.48 11.81 -6.73
CA GLU A 26 2.14 10.85 -5.87
C GLU A 26 1.34 10.55 -4.61
N LYS A 27 0.67 11.54 -4.06
CA LYS A 27 -0.24 11.33 -2.93
C LYS A 27 -1.38 10.40 -3.29
N LEU A 28 -1.93 10.58 -4.48
CA LEU A 28 -3.00 9.72 -4.97
C LEU A 28 -2.48 8.29 -5.17
N GLU A 29 -1.33 8.14 -5.79
CA GLU A 29 -0.72 6.83 -5.99
C GLU A 29 -0.49 6.13 -4.65
N GLN A 30 0.04 6.84 -3.68
CA GLN A 30 0.29 6.30 -2.35
C GLN A 30 -1.02 5.80 -1.71
N SER A 31 -2.08 6.59 -1.81
CA SER A 31 -3.37 6.20 -1.26
C SER A 31 -3.91 4.93 -1.91
N ILE A 32 -3.81 4.83 -3.23
CA ILE A 32 -4.29 3.68 -3.97
C ILE A 32 -3.49 2.41 -3.58
N LEU A 33 -2.17 2.51 -3.57
CA LEU A 33 -1.31 1.38 -3.24
C LEU A 33 -1.54 0.92 -1.80
N ARG A 34 -1.65 1.87 -0.89
CA ARG A 34 -1.90 1.58 0.52
C ARG A 34 -3.25 0.89 0.70
N GLN A 35 -4.28 1.36 0.00
CA GLN A 35 -5.61 0.78 0.09
C GLN A 35 -5.62 -0.65 -0.44
N GLU A 36 -4.96 -0.91 -1.56
CA GLU A 36 -4.85 -2.26 -2.10
C GLU A 36 -4.12 -3.20 -1.15
N TYR A 37 -3.05 -2.72 -0.52
CA TYR A 37 -2.31 -3.50 0.46
C TYR A 37 -3.19 -3.86 1.66
N VAL A 38 -3.89 -2.89 2.21
CA VAL A 38 -4.78 -3.11 3.35
C VAL A 38 -5.92 -4.06 2.99
N ASP A 39 -6.48 -3.91 1.79
CA ASP A 39 -7.55 -4.79 1.32
C ASP A 39 -7.08 -6.24 1.22
N SER A 40 -5.85 -6.45 0.74
CA SER A 40 -5.27 -7.80 0.66
C SER A 40 -5.15 -8.43 2.05
N ILE A 41 -4.68 -7.66 3.01
CA ILE A 41 -4.56 -8.12 4.39
C ILE A 41 -5.92 -8.47 4.96
N LYS A 42 -6.91 -7.62 4.76
CA LYS A 42 -8.27 -7.84 5.26
C LYS A 42 -8.87 -9.11 4.68
N ARG A 43 -8.67 -9.37 3.39
CA ARG A 43 -9.18 -10.59 2.76
C ARG A 43 -8.55 -11.82 3.38
N ASN A 44 -7.24 -11.80 3.61
CA ASN A 44 -6.54 -12.93 4.20
C ASN A 44 -7.03 -13.19 5.63
N MET A 45 -7.20 -12.13 6.41
CA MET A 45 -7.70 -12.24 7.77
C MET A 45 -9.13 -12.78 7.81
N LYS A 46 -9.98 -12.29 6.92
CA LYS A 46 -11.36 -12.74 6.84
C LYS A 46 -11.44 -14.22 6.44
N ALA A 47 -10.62 -14.63 5.49
CA ALA A 47 -10.58 -16.01 5.05
C ALA A 47 -10.19 -16.95 6.21
N GLN A 48 -9.23 -16.54 7.02
CA GLN A 48 -8.79 -17.30 8.18
C GLN A 48 -9.89 -17.37 9.24
N LEU A 49 -10.58 -16.28 9.48
CA LEU A 49 -11.68 -16.24 10.44
C LEU A 49 -12.86 -17.08 9.98
N ASP A 50 -13.18 -17.02 8.71
CA ASP A 50 -14.30 -17.77 8.14
C ASP A 50 -14.04 -19.29 8.12
N SER A 51 -12.78 -19.70 8.18
CA SER A 51 -12.44 -21.12 8.17
C SER A 51 -12.53 -21.77 9.56
N ILE A 52 -12.75 -20.98 10.55
CA ILE A 52 -12.96 -21.45 11.93
C ILE A 52 -14.46 -21.61 12.16
#